data_1293e5f877035d4b10b7b8d83a631547
#
_entry.id   1293e5f877035d4b10b7b8d83a631547
#
_cell.length_a   1.000
_cell.length_b   1.000
_cell.length_c   1.000
_cell.angle_alpha   90.00
_cell.angle_beta   90.00
_cell.angle_gamma   90.00
#
_symmetry.space_group_name_H-M   'P 1'
#
loop_
_entity.id
_entity.type
_entity.pdbx_description
1 polymer ?
#
loop_
_entity_poly.entity_id
_entity_poly.type
_entity_poly.pdbx_seq_one_letter_code
_entity_poly.pdbx_strand_id
1 'polypeptide(L)'
;MGWQFIVVAAHASRYVCTVHLARLRLRDFRNYAKLDVDFTPGFHVLLGDNAQGKTNILESIYLLATLRSFRGVGGAQMIRHGQKGYFAGARAVSQTEQTIRMFWSNAERKLTLNDQPVKRLTDYLGVLRTVVFCSEDLQLIKGTGRIRRRFMDLLLSQTHTPYLPLLQRYAGALRSRNALLKQRTIDEQALESFSHELVRLGNEILKLRLELIPRLSPLTRLAYRRISNDAEELRLEYAPSVHGDLAVELAKSRARERVLRSTLVGPHRDDLKLLLNDKSAAQFGSEGQKRSIAVSLKMAQAEYLTGLAGAPPILLIDDVMGELDAKRRNGLMPLLERSHQARGQVFMTCTEETWPSELGRELHRWTVHAGSLRSSP
;
A
#
# COMPACT_ATOMS: atom_id res chain seq x y z
N MET A 1 -25.96 -17.56 26.84
CA MET A 1 -25.46 -16.37 27.54
C MET A 1 -24.90 -15.41 26.50
N GLY A 2 -25.63 -14.31 26.31
CA GLY A 2 -25.43 -13.39 25.21
C GLY A 2 -24.24 -12.47 25.42
N TRP A 3 -23.44 -12.32 24.41
CA TRP A 3 -22.45 -11.23 24.28
C TRP A 3 -23.14 -10.06 23.62
N GLN A 4 -23.55 -9.09 24.42
CA GLN A 4 -24.01 -7.78 23.94
C GLN A 4 -22.81 -7.05 23.31
N PHE A 5 -22.93 -6.75 22.02
CA PHE A 5 -22.10 -5.78 21.34
C PHE A 5 -22.39 -4.41 21.97
N ILE A 6 -21.45 -3.90 22.73
CA ILE A 6 -21.45 -2.50 23.17
C ILE A 6 -21.09 -1.67 21.94
N VAL A 7 -22.12 -1.22 21.22
CA VAL A 7 -22.02 -0.08 20.31
C VAL A 7 -21.97 1.15 21.22
N VAL A 8 -20.77 1.63 21.49
CA VAL A 8 -20.59 2.95 22.10
C VAL A 8 -20.94 3.97 21.02
N ALA A 9 -22.19 4.38 20.98
CA ALA A 9 -22.64 5.57 20.28
C ALA A 9 -22.13 6.81 21.02
N ALA A 10 -20.88 7.20 20.76
CA ALA A 10 -20.38 8.50 21.15
C ALA A 10 -20.93 9.52 20.16
N HIS A 11 -22.04 10.13 20.46
CA HIS A 11 -22.49 11.39 19.87
C HIS A 11 -21.52 12.48 20.31
N ALA A 12 -20.44 12.65 19.54
CA ALA A 12 -19.68 13.88 19.49
C ALA A 12 -19.58 14.21 17.99
N SER A 13 -20.08 15.35 17.61
CA SER A 13 -19.85 15.99 16.32
C SER A 13 -18.33 16.18 16.13
N ARG A 14 -17.61 15.07 15.82
CA ARG A 14 -16.23 15.12 15.39
C ARG A 14 -16.28 15.51 13.93
N TYR A 15 -15.89 16.72 13.64
CA TYR A 15 -15.50 17.12 12.29
C TYR A 15 -14.55 16.03 11.77
N VAL A 16 -15.04 15.21 10.84
CA VAL A 16 -14.24 14.19 10.16
C VAL A 16 -13.24 14.94 9.31
N CYS A 17 -12.02 15.02 9.78
CA CYS A 17 -10.97 15.77 9.11
C CYS A 17 -10.37 14.88 8.03
N THR A 18 -10.97 14.94 6.84
CA THR A 18 -10.46 14.21 5.68
C THR A 18 -9.17 14.83 5.19
N VAL A 19 -8.17 14.00 4.93
CA VAL A 19 -6.95 14.41 4.24
C VAL A 19 -7.23 14.37 2.75
N HIS A 20 -7.06 15.50 2.06
CA HIS A 20 -7.12 15.55 0.60
C HIS A 20 -5.89 16.20 0.00
N LEU A 21 -5.57 15.82 -1.21
CA LEU A 21 -4.54 16.42 -2.04
C LEU A 21 -5.11 17.70 -2.65
N ALA A 22 -4.65 18.86 -2.18
CA ALA A 22 -5.11 20.15 -2.69
C ALA A 22 -4.30 20.62 -3.90
N ARG A 23 -3.02 20.21 -4.02
CA ARG A 23 -2.16 20.57 -5.16
C ARG A 23 -1.17 19.47 -5.45
N LEU A 24 -0.91 19.23 -6.74
CA LEU A 24 0.12 18.33 -7.25
C LEU A 24 1.05 19.09 -8.18
N ARG A 25 2.36 18.95 -7.95
CA ARG A 25 3.41 19.51 -8.78
C ARG A 25 4.37 18.43 -9.23
N LEU A 26 4.60 18.33 -10.52
CA LEU A 26 5.57 17.42 -11.10
C LEU A 26 6.54 18.17 -12.00
N ARG A 27 7.80 17.76 -12.03
CA ARG A 27 8.80 18.20 -12.99
C ARG A 27 9.67 17.02 -13.39
N ASP A 28 9.79 16.81 -14.69
CA ASP A 28 10.58 15.72 -15.29
C ASP A 28 10.26 14.33 -14.72
N PHE A 29 8.98 14.13 -14.38
CA PHE A 29 8.47 12.86 -13.84
C PHE A 29 7.75 12.08 -14.93
N ARG A 30 8.24 10.88 -15.26
CA ARG A 30 7.69 10.03 -16.32
C ARG A 30 7.59 10.78 -17.65
N ASN A 31 6.37 10.99 -18.17
CA ASN A 31 6.12 11.78 -19.40
C ASN A 31 5.81 13.26 -19.11
N TYR A 32 5.73 13.67 -17.84
CA TYR A 32 5.44 15.06 -17.46
C TYR A 32 6.71 15.88 -17.40
N ALA A 33 6.86 16.83 -18.34
CA ALA A 33 7.91 17.83 -18.25
C ALA A 33 7.63 18.81 -17.11
N LYS A 34 6.38 19.25 -16.99
CA LYS A 34 5.87 20.12 -15.92
C LYS A 34 4.37 19.89 -15.76
N LEU A 35 3.94 19.72 -14.51
CA LEU A 35 2.53 19.74 -14.10
C LEU A 35 2.41 20.60 -12.84
N ASP A 36 1.40 21.44 -12.80
CA ASP A 36 1.03 22.20 -11.60
C ASP A 36 -0.49 22.34 -11.62
N VAL A 37 -1.18 21.65 -10.70
CA VAL A 37 -2.65 21.53 -10.70
C VAL A 37 -3.20 21.51 -9.29
N ASP A 38 -4.30 22.23 -9.09
CA ASP A 38 -5.08 22.22 -7.85
C ASP A 38 -6.24 21.24 -7.98
N PHE A 39 -6.53 20.53 -6.88
CA PHE A 39 -7.62 19.58 -6.75
C PHE A 39 -8.50 19.95 -5.53
N THR A 40 -9.77 19.59 -5.61
CA THR A 40 -10.75 19.70 -4.52
C THR A 40 -11.04 18.32 -3.92
N PRO A 41 -11.68 18.19 -2.76
CA PRO A 41 -12.30 16.94 -2.35
C PRO A 41 -13.29 16.42 -3.41
N GLY A 42 -13.55 15.11 -3.45
CA GLY A 42 -14.51 14.49 -4.35
C GLY A 42 -13.88 13.55 -5.37
N PHE A 43 -14.61 13.31 -6.47
CA PHE A 43 -14.21 12.37 -7.50
C PHE A 43 -13.51 13.07 -8.67
N HIS A 44 -12.31 12.64 -8.99
CA HIS A 44 -11.53 13.10 -10.14
C HIS A 44 -11.37 11.96 -11.15
N VAL A 45 -11.89 12.15 -12.35
CA VAL A 45 -11.76 11.20 -13.47
C VAL A 45 -10.75 11.74 -14.47
N LEU A 46 -9.70 10.98 -14.69
CA LEU A 46 -8.62 11.27 -15.65
C LEU A 46 -8.92 10.51 -16.95
N LEU A 47 -9.33 11.24 -17.97
CA LEU A 47 -9.70 10.72 -19.29
C LEU A 47 -8.58 10.91 -20.30
N GLY A 48 -8.45 9.99 -21.24
CA GLY A 48 -7.52 10.07 -22.36
C GLY A 48 -7.10 8.69 -22.86
N ASP A 49 -6.44 8.65 -23.99
CA ASP A 49 -5.95 7.41 -24.58
C ASP A 49 -4.89 6.73 -23.71
N ASN A 50 -4.54 5.50 -24.05
CA ASN A 50 -3.45 4.78 -23.41
C ASN A 50 -2.12 5.52 -23.61
N ALA A 51 -1.21 5.38 -22.66
CA ALA A 51 0.12 6.02 -22.64
C ALA A 51 0.14 7.56 -22.56
N GLN A 52 -0.99 8.26 -22.42
CA GLN A 52 -1.02 9.73 -22.27
C GLN A 52 -0.49 10.23 -20.92
N GLY A 53 -0.43 9.38 -19.89
CA GLY A 53 0.13 9.72 -18.57
C GLY A 53 -0.85 9.65 -17.41
N LYS A 54 -2.07 9.16 -17.60
CA LYS A 54 -3.09 8.99 -16.53
C LYS A 54 -2.54 8.26 -15.31
N THR A 55 -2.05 7.04 -15.49
CA THR A 55 -1.40 6.22 -14.46
C THR A 55 -0.22 6.92 -13.80
N ASN A 56 0.52 7.76 -14.53
CA ASN A 56 1.69 8.45 -13.98
C ASN A 56 1.29 9.54 -12.96
N ILE A 57 0.10 10.14 -13.08
CA ILE A 57 -0.47 11.03 -12.05
C ILE A 57 -0.75 10.23 -10.77
N LEU A 58 -1.48 9.11 -10.88
CA LEU A 58 -1.77 8.25 -9.74
C LEU A 58 -0.48 7.72 -9.09
N GLU A 59 0.50 7.33 -9.92
CA GLU A 59 1.81 6.88 -9.44
C GLU A 59 2.54 7.97 -8.64
N SER A 60 2.46 9.22 -9.07
CA SER A 60 3.07 10.34 -8.36
C SER A 60 2.42 10.61 -7.00
N ILE A 61 1.09 10.53 -6.92
CA ILE A 61 0.34 10.67 -5.66
C ILE A 61 0.70 9.54 -4.70
N TYR A 62 0.71 8.30 -5.19
CA TYR A 62 1.10 7.14 -4.41
C TYR A 62 2.56 7.19 -3.96
N LEU A 63 3.46 7.66 -4.82
CA LEU A 63 4.87 7.86 -4.51
C LEU A 63 5.04 8.86 -3.36
N LEU A 64 4.33 9.99 -3.40
CA LEU A 64 4.34 10.99 -2.34
C LEU A 64 3.74 10.47 -1.02
N ALA A 65 2.81 9.52 -1.06
CA ALA A 65 2.23 8.93 0.15
C ALA A 65 3.12 7.83 0.77
N THR A 66 3.82 7.04 -0.06
CA THR A 66 4.45 5.78 0.36
C THR A 66 5.96 5.70 0.09
N LEU A 67 6.53 6.70 -0.58
CA LEU A 67 7.90 6.77 -1.09
C LEU A 67 8.25 5.61 -2.04
N ARG A 68 7.24 5.05 -2.70
CA ARG A 68 7.36 3.89 -3.61
C ARG A 68 6.44 4.02 -4.82
N SER A 69 6.85 3.44 -5.94
CA SER A 69 5.96 3.20 -7.06
C SER A 69 5.11 1.94 -6.79
N PHE A 70 3.80 2.00 -7.06
CA PHE A 70 2.94 0.80 -7.01
C PHE A 70 3.23 -0.15 -8.17
N ARG A 71 3.80 0.35 -9.28
CA ARG A 71 4.27 -0.46 -10.41
C ARG A 71 5.58 -1.21 -10.12
N GLY A 72 6.14 -1.07 -8.92
CA GLY A 72 7.33 -1.80 -8.49
C GLY A 72 8.65 -1.34 -9.10
N VAL A 73 8.66 -0.20 -9.78
CA VAL A 73 9.86 0.34 -10.44
C VAL A 73 10.73 1.17 -9.49
N GLY A 74 12.01 1.30 -9.82
CA GLY A 74 12.97 2.12 -9.08
C GLY A 74 12.90 3.61 -9.44
N GLY A 75 13.53 4.46 -8.61
CA GLY A 75 13.53 5.92 -8.79
C GLY A 75 14.03 6.35 -10.17
N ALA A 76 15.10 5.74 -10.68
CA ALA A 76 15.66 6.06 -11.98
C ALA A 76 14.65 5.88 -13.14
N GLN A 77 13.79 4.87 -13.05
CA GLN A 77 12.78 4.59 -14.07
C GLN A 77 11.60 5.58 -14.06
N MET A 78 11.49 6.41 -13.04
CA MET A 78 10.48 7.48 -12.92
C MET A 78 10.97 8.82 -13.47
N ILE A 79 12.26 8.94 -13.83
CA ILE A 79 12.82 10.13 -14.49
C ILE A 79 12.29 10.22 -15.91
N ARG A 80 11.93 11.41 -16.36
CA ARG A 80 11.60 11.67 -17.76
C ARG A 80 12.82 11.40 -18.66
N HIS A 81 12.58 10.77 -19.78
CA HIS A 81 13.66 10.44 -20.74
C HIS A 81 14.53 11.67 -21.04
N GLY A 82 15.85 11.49 -21.02
CA GLY A 82 16.82 12.55 -21.27
C GLY A 82 17.11 13.48 -20.08
N GLN A 83 16.45 13.28 -18.91
CA GLN A 83 16.65 14.11 -17.71
C GLN A 83 17.52 13.40 -16.67
N LYS A 84 18.05 14.17 -15.71
CA LYS A 84 18.95 13.67 -14.65
C LYS A 84 18.24 13.35 -13.33
N GLY A 85 17.00 13.82 -13.16
CA GLY A 85 16.22 13.65 -11.94
C GLY A 85 14.79 14.14 -12.14
N TYR A 86 13.95 13.93 -11.13
CA TYR A 86 12.58 14.45 -11.13
C TYR A 86 12.25 15.14 -9.80
N PHE A 87 11.24 15.99 -9.87
CA PHE A 87 10.60 16.59 -8.71
C PHE A 87 9.13 16.16 -8.66
N ALA A 88 8.67 15.80 -7.47
CA ALA A 88 7.26 15.60 -7.16
C ALA A 88 6.93 16.35 -5.86
N GLY A 89 5.86 17.12 -5.85
CA GLY A 89 5.40 17.87 -4.70
C GLY A 89 3.89 17.82 -4.55
N ALA A 90 3.42 17.89 -3.31
CA ALA A 90 2.02 17.89 -2.97
C ALA A 90 1.73 18.91 -1.86
N ARG A 91 0.53 19.48 -1.90
CA ARG A 91 -0.08 20.17 -0.78
C ARG A 91 -1.26 19.31 -0.33
N ALA A 92 -1.14 18.76 0.87
CA ALA A 92 -2.16 17.98 1.51
C ALA A 92 -2.86 18.82 2.57
N VAL A 93 -4.16 18.80 2.63
CA VAL A 93 -4.97 19.55 3.58
C VAL A 93 -5.76 18.58 4.44
N SER A 94 -5.64 18.77 5.76
CA SER A 94 -6.44 18.08 6.77
C SER A 94 -6.93 19.13 7.77
N GLN A 95 -6.68 19.00 9.07
CA GLN A 95 -6.82 20.08 10.04
C GLN A 95 -5.78 21.19 9.81
N THR A 96 -4.63 20.80 9.32
CA THR A 96 -3.53 21.68 8.94
C THR A 96 -3.10 21.41 7.51
N GLU A 97 -2.55 22.42 6.86
CA GLU A 97 -1.95 22.29 5.54
C GLU A 97 -0.54 21.72 5.68
N GLN A 98 -0.21 20.72 4.87
CA GLN A 98 1.09 20.07 4.82
C GLN A 98 1.66 20.16 3.41
N THR A 99 2.87 20.68 3.27
CA THR A 99 3.58 20.73 1.99
C THR A 99 4.62 19.63 1.94
N ILE A 100 4.50 18.74 0.97
CA ILE A 100 5.40 17.64 0.71
C ILE A 100 6.23 17.96 -0.53
N ARG A 101 7.55 17.79 -0.49
CA ARG A 101 8.41 17.91 -1.67
C ARG A 101 9.44 16.79 -1.70
N MET A 102 9.55 16.16 -2.86
CA MET A 102 10.52 15.11 -3.13
C MET A 102 11.31 15.48 -4.38
N PHE A 103 12.62 15.44 -4.26
CA PHE A 103 13.54 15.44 -5.39
C PHE A 103 14.30 14.13 -5.41
N TRP A 104 14.44 13.55 -6.59
CA TRP A 104 15.17 12.32 -6.79
C TRP A 104 16.07 12.41 -8.03
N SER A 105 17.34 12.03 -7.87
CA SER A 105 18.30 11.80 -8.93
C SER A 105 19.20 10.61 -8.57
N ASN A 106 20.04 10.17 -9.48
CA ASN A 106 21.01 9.12 -9.15
C ASN A 106 22.04 9.58 -8.08
N ALA A 107 22.32 10.88 -8.02
CA ALA A 107 23.28 11.44 -7.09
C ALA A 107 22.65 11.86 -5.74
N GLU A 108 21.38 12.27 -5.75
CA GLU A 108 20.78 12.91 -4.59
C GLU A 108 19.31 12.54 -4.41
N ARG A 109 18.89 12.45 -3.16
CA ARG A 109 17.47 12.30 -2.76
C ARG A 109 17.17 13.30 -1.66
N LYS A 110 16.20 14.18 -1.91
CA LYS A 110 15.71 15.14 -0.92
C LYS A 110 14.23 14.90 -0.68
N LEU A 111 13.85 14.88 0.59
CA LEU A 111 12.46 14.80 1.03
C LEU A 111 12.25 15.88 2.09
N THR A 112 11.28 16.76 1.88
CA THR A 112 10.91 17.78 2.86
C THR A 112 9.44 17.71 3.19
N LEU A 113 9.12 18.04 4.44
CA LEU A 113 7.77 18.24 4.94
C LEU A 113 7.73 19.65 5.54
N ASN A 114 6.83 20.51 5.04
CA ASN A 114 6.72 21.92 5.43
C ASN A 114 8.07 22.66 5.35
N ASP A 115 8.76 22.46 4.24
CA ASP A 115 10.07 23.02 3.91
C ASP A 115 11.24 22.56 4.83
N GLN A 116 10.96 21.68 5.79
CA GLN A 116 11.98 21.10 6.65
C GLN A 116 12.41 19.72 6.12
N PRO A 117 13.72 19.41 6.10
CA PRO A 117 14.19 18.08 5.73
C PRO A 117 13.61 17.00 6.65
N VAL A 118 13.06 15.96 6.06
CA VAL A 118 12.53 14.80 6.79
C VAL A 118 13.69 13.99 7.36
N LYS A 119 13.91 14.10 8.67
CA LYS A 119 14.96 13.36 9.39
C LYS A 119 14.54 11.93 9.71
N ARG A 120 13.25 11.70 9.98
CA ARG A 120 12.67 10.39 10.29
C ARG A 120 11.50 10.14 9.38
N LEU A 121 11.51 9.00 8.68
CA LEU A 121 10.39 8.62 7.80
C LEU A 121 9.08 8.38 8.57
N THR A 122 9.16 8.14 9.88
CA THR A 122 8.00 8.05 10.77
C THR A 122 7.20 9.35 10.86
N ASP A 123 7.86 10.50 10.72
CA ASP A 123 7.22 11.80 10.79
C ASP A 123 6.53 12.16 9.46
N TYR A 124 6.84 11.41 8.42
CA TYR A 124 6.34 11.60 7.06
C TYR A 124 5.23 10.63 6.69
N LEU A 125 5.41 9.32 7.00
CA LEU A 125 4.43 8.31 6.63
C LEU A 125 3.13 8.51 7.41
N GLY A 126 2.01 8.51 6.68
CA GLY A 126 0.68 8.77 7.22
C GLY A 126 0.20 10.20 7.09
N VAL A 127 1.07 11.17 6.69
CA VAL A 127 0.66 12.54 6.31
C VAL A 127 -0.33 12.48 5.14
N LEU A 128 -0.01 11.70 4.12
CA LEU A 128 -0.90 11.40 3.01
C LEU A 128 -1.15 9.89 3.00
N ARG A 129 -2.41 9.47 3.16
CA ARG A 129 -2.78 8.06 3.11
C ARG A 129 -3.46 7.75 1.80
N THR A 130 -3.00 6.72 1.11
CA THR A 130 -3.54 6.32 -0.19
C THR A 130 -3.75 4.81 -0.25
N VAL A 131 -4.78 4.40 -0.97
CA VAL A 131 -4.96 3.02 -1.39
C VAL A 131 -5.10 3.00 -2.90
N VAL A 132 -4.25 2.23 -3.57
CA VAL A 132 -4.32 2.05 -5.03
C VAL A 132 -5.02 0.74 -5.36
N PHE A 133 -5.87 0.76 -6.36
CA PHE A 133 -6.47 -0.38 -7.03
C PHE A 133 -5.90 -0.40 -8.45
N CYS A 134 -5.19 -1.45 -8.81
CA CYS A 134 -4.55 -1.57 -10.12
C CYS A 134 -4.44 -3.05 -10.54
N SER A 135 -4.17 -3.29 -11.81
CA SER A 135 -4.05 -4.66 -12.36
C SER A 135 -2.94 -5.47 -11.67
N GLU A 136 -1.88 -4.79 -11.18
CA GLU A 136 -0.78 -5.41 -10.43
C GLU A 136 -1.22 -6.00 -9.09
N ASP A 137 -2.37 -5.60 -8.54
CA ASP A 137 -2.89 -6.16 -7.28
C ASP A 137 -3.17 -7.66 -7.37
N LEU A 138 -3.36 -8.19 -8.57
CA LEU A 138 -3.48 -9.63 -8.82
C LEU A 138 -2.23 -10.40 -8.36
N GLN A 139 -1.08 -9.75 -8.31
CA GLN A 139 0.17 -10.32 -7.79
C GLN A 139 0.12 -10.59 -6.27
N LEU A 140 -0.81 -10.00 -5.53
CA LEU A 140 -1.05 -10.37 -4.12
C LEU A 140 -1.47 -11.84 -4.00
N ILE A 141 -2.18 -12.35 -5.00
CA ILE A 141 -2.65 -13.74 -5.05
C ILE A 141 -1.66 -14.62 -5.82
N LYS A 142 -1.29 -14.25 -7.04
CA LYS A 142 -0.45 -15.06 -7.94
C LYS A 142 1.03 -14.99 -7.60
N GLY A 143 1.47 -13.90 -7.00
CA GLY A 143 2.88 -13.62 -6.74
C GLY A 143 3.45 -14.34 -5.52
N THR A 144 4.71 -14.04 -5.24
CA THR A 144 5.46 -14.65 -4.14
C THR A 144 5.07 -14.03 -2.79
N GLY A 145 5.40 -14.70 -1.69
CA GLY A 145 5.24 -14.18 -0.33
C GLY A 145 5.91 -12.82 -0.08
N ARG A 146 6.92 -12.46 -0.89
CA ARG A 146 7.54 -11.13 -0.84
C ARG A 146 6.54 -10.00 -1.11
N ILE A 147 5.61 -10.20 -2.05
CA ILE A 147 4.59 -9.19 -2.40
C ILE A 147 3.60 -9.05 -1.24
N ARG A 148 3.15 -10.17 -0.66
CA ARG A 148 2.22 -10.19 0.47
C ARG A 148 2.84 -9.63 1.75
N ARG A 149 4.11 -9.94 2.02
CA ARG A 149 4.86 -9.28 3.12
C ARG A 149 4.92 -7.77 2.91
N ARG A 150 5.26 -7.32 1.69
CA ARG A 150 5.32 -5.88 1.37
C ARG A 150 3.97 -5.18 1.58
N PHE A 151 2.86 -5.86 1.28
CA PHE A 151 1.50 -5.35 1.55
C PHE A 151 1.29 -5.15 3.05
N MET A 152 1.59 -6.16 3.88
CA MET A 152 1.49 -6.06 5.34
C MET A 152 2.43 -4.98 5.90
N ASP A 153 3.68 -4.94 5.44
CA ASP A 153 4.69 -3.99 5.91
C ASP A 153 4.31 -2.54 5.58
N LEU A 154 3.74 -2.31 4.40
CA LEU A 154 3.25 -0.98 4.02
C LEU A 154 2.08 -0.55 4.91
N LEU A 155 1.12 -1.46 5.13
CA LEU A 155 -0.04 -1.17 5.96
C LEU A 155 0.38 -0.87 7.41
N LEU A 156 1.23 -1.71 8.01
CA LEU A 156 1.76 -1.49 9.35
C LEU A 156 2.62 -0.21 9.45
N SER A 157 3.40 0.11 8.42
CA SER A 157 4.21 1.35 8.41
C SER A 157 3.35 2.63 8.40
N GLN A 158 2.14 2.57 7.84
CA GLN A 158 1.20 3.71 7.82
C GLN A 158 0.37 3.82 9.09
N THR A 159 0.27 2.74 9.87
CA THR A 159 -0.65 2.65 11.02
C THR A 159 0.04 2.51 12.36
N HIS A 160 1.30 2.10 12.36
CA HIS A 160 2.08 1.85 13.57
C HIS A 160 3.45 2.52 13.44
N THR A 161 3.57 3.72 14.01
CA THR A 161 4.76 4.59 13.87
C THR A 161 6.11 3.87 14.13
N PRO A 162 6.29 3.01 15.17
CA PRO A 162 7.54 2.30 15.40
C PRO A 162 7.87 1.21 14.38
N TYR A 163 6.91 0.78 13.53
CA TYR A 163 7.10 -0.38 12.65
C TYR A 163 8.19 -0.18 11.59
N LEU A 164 8.20 0.98 10.92
CA LEU A 164 9.18 1.22 9.85
C LEU A 164 10.63 1.23 10.34
N PRO A 165 11.00 1.93 11.43
CA PRO A 165 12.34 1.83 12.01
C PRO A 165 12.72 0.41 12.43
N LEU A 166 11.76 -0.32 13.01
CA LEU A 166 11.92 -1.73 13.37
C LEU A 166 12.27 -2.58 12.14
N LEU A 167 11.50 -2.44 11.07
CA LEU A 167 11.71 -3.17 9.81
C LEU A 167 13.05 -2.80 9.15
N GLN A 168 13.45 -1.52 9.19
CA GLN A 168 14.73 -1.05 8.65
C GLN A 168 15.92 -1.63 9.41
N ARG A 169 15.86 -1.64 10.75
CA ARG A 169 16.89 -2.25 11.61
C ARG A 169 16.98 -3.75 11.37
N TYR A 170 15.83 -4.45 11.33
CA TYR A 170 15.78 -5.87 11.00
C TYR A 170 16.42 -6.17 9.64
N ALA A 171 16.09 -5.41 8.61
CA ALA A 171 16.67 -5.55 7.27
C ALA A 171 18.19 -5.25 7.27
N GLY A 172 18.65 -4.32 8.11
CA GLY A 172 20.08 -4.05 8.34
C GLY A 172 20.80 -5.25 8.94
N ALA A 173 20.31 -5.74 10.09
CA ALA A 173 20.87 -6.93 10.76
C ALA A 173 20.89 -8.16 9.86
N LEU A 174 19.80 -8.38 9.10
CA LEU A 174 19.71 -9.47 8.13
C LEU A 174 20.77 -9.37 7.02
N ARG A 175 21.01 -8.18 6.47
CA ARG A 175 22.05 -7.97 5.45
C ARG A 175 23.45 -8.23 6.01
N SER A 176 23.76 -7.70 7.20
CA SER A 176 25.06 -7.89 7.84
C SER A 176 25.29 -9.36 8.18
N ARG A 177 24.29 -10.04 8.75
CA ARG A 177 24.35 -11.47 9.04
C ARG A 177 24.57 -12.31 7.78
N ASN A 178 23.83 -12.03 6.70
CA ASN A 178 23.99 -12.72 5.42
C ASN A 178 25.34 -12.41 4.74
N ALA A 179 25.93 -11.25 4.98
CA ALA A 179 27.28 -10.93 4.50
C ALA A 179 28.34 -11.78 5.21
N LEU A 180 28.22 -11.98 6.54
CA LEU A 180 29.09 -12.90 7.29
C LEU A 180 28.96 -14.34 6.82
N LEU A 181 27.73 -14.84 6.61
CA LEU A 181 27.50 -16.21 6.12
C LEU A 181 28.10 -16.47 4.73
N LYS A 182 28.43 -15.44 3.96
CA LYS A 182 29.06 -15.55 2.63
C LYS A 182 30.60 -15.58 2.70
N GLN A 183 31.19 -15.22 3.83
CA GLN A 183 32.64 -15.21 4.00
C GLN A 183 33.24 -16.65 4.03
N ARG A 184 34.49 -16.80 3.66
CA ARG A 184 35.20 -18.08 3.75
C ARG A 184 35.41 -18.51 5.20
N THR A 185 35.80 -17.56 6.05
CA THR A 185 35.92 -17.72 7.50
C THR A 185 34.89 -16.85 8.15
N ILE A 186 34.00 -17.47 8.89
CA ILE A 186 32.89 -16.76 9.54
C ILE A 186 33.36 -16.27 10.90
N ASP A 187 33.20 -14.99 11.16
CA ASP A 187 33.33 -14.45 12.52
C ASP A 187 32.07 -14.85 13.32
N GLU A 188 32.28 -15.85 14.18
CA GLU A 188 31.19 -16.44 14.98
C GLU A 188 30.63 -15.47 16.01
N GLN A 189 31.47 -14.62 16.60
CA GLN A 189 31.01 -13.62 17.59
C GLN A 189 30.15 -12.55 16.94
N ALA A 190 30.56 -12.04 15.80
CA ALA A 190 29.77 -11.11 15.01
C ALA A 190 28.47 -11.75 14.50
N LEU A 191 28.52 -13.01 14.03
CA LEU A 191 27.32 -13.73 13.58
C LEU A 191 26.31 -13.90 14.72
N GLU A 192 26.78 -14.21 15.93
CA GLU A 192 25.91 -14.36 17.10
C GLU A 192 25.28 -13.02 17.50
N SER A 193 26.07 -11.93 17.52
CA SER A 193 25.58 -10.59 17.81
C SER A 193 24.43 -10.18 16.86
N PHE A 194 24.62 -10.38 15.54
CA PHE A 194 23.53 -10.11 14.56
C PHE A 194 22.38 -11.10 14.69
N SER A 195 22.60 -12.31 15.16
CA SER A 195 21.53 -13.29 15.40
C SER A 195 20.65 -12.84 16.57
N HIS A 196 21.23 -12.37 17.66
CA HIS A 196 20.48 -11.82 18.81
C HIS A 196 19.63 -10.59 18.41
N GLU A 197 20.23 -9.64 17.67
CA GLU A 197 19.50 -8.48 17.19
C GLU A 197 18.36 -8.88 16.23
N LEU A 198 18.59 -9.88 15.38
CA LEU A 198 17.60 -10.39 14.42
C LEU A 198 16.43 -11.06 15.13
N VAL A 199 16.68 -11.83 16.19
CA VAL A 199 15.65 -12.44 17.03
C VAL A 199 14.82 -11.39 17.73
N ARG A 200 15.46 -10.43 18.40
CA ARG A 200 14.79 -9.36 19.12
C ARG A 200 13.84 -8.56 18.22
N LEU A 201 14.37 -8.05 17.08
CA LEU A 201 13.57 -7.28 16.12
C LEU A 201 12.54 -8.15 15.39
N GLY A 202 12.89 -9.40 15.11
CA GLY A 202 12.03 -10.38 14.45
C GLY A 202 10.77 -10.69 15.26
N ASN A 203 10.91 -10.91 16.56
CA ASN A 203 9.78 -11.18 17.46
C ASN A 203 8.80 -10.00 17.52
N GLU A 204 9.29 -8.76 17.52
CA GLU A 204 8.44 -7.58 17.48
C GLU A 204 7.66 -7.47 16.14
N ILE A 205 8.32 -7.76 15.00
CA ILE A 205 7.66 -7.78 13.69
C ILE A 205 6.58 -8.87 13.64
N LEU A 206 6.90 -10.08 14.12
CA LEU A 206 5.98 -11.22 14.18
C LEU A 206 4.73 -10.86 14.99
N LYS A 207 4.92 -10.28 16.19
CA LYS A 207 3.82 -9.83 17.05
C LYS A 207 2.88 -8.89 16.30
N LEU A 208 3.40 -7.83 15.68
CA LEU A 208 2.60 -6.83 14.97
C LEU A 208 1.85 -7.40 13.76
N ARG A 209 2.46 -8.34 13.03
CA ARG A 209 1.80 -9.02 11.92
C ARG A 209 0.71 -9.98 12.41
N LEU A 210 0.94 -10.69 13.53
CA LEU A 210 -0.06 -11.54 14.14
C LEU A 210 -1.27 -10.72 14.67
N GLU A 211 -1.06 -9.50 15.13
CA GLU A 211 -2.13 -8.59 15.55
C GLU A 211 -2.90 -7.96 14.36
N LEU A 212 -2.25 -7.81 13.21
CA LEU A 212 -2.87 -7.24 12.01
C LEU A 212 -3.93 -8.17 11.42
N ILE A 213 -3.61 -9.46 11.29
CA ILE A 213 -4.46 -10.40 10.52
C ILE A 213 -5.85 -10.59 11.12
N PRO A 214 -6.06 -10.75 12.44
CA PRO A 214 -7.39 -10.81 13.03
C PRO A 214 -8.26 -9.56 12.81
N ARG A 215 -7.61 -8.39 12.58
CA ARG A 215 -8.32 -7.14 12.28
C ARG A 215 -8.62 -7.01 10.78
N LEU A 216 -7.72 -7.47 9.93
CA LEU A 216 -7.85 -7.35 8.47
C LEU A 216 -8.78 -8.44 7.89
N SER A 217 -8.75 -9.66 8.44
CA SER A 217 -9.49 -10.82 7.93
C SER A 217 -11.01 -10.60 7.88
N PRO A 218 -11.70 -10.11 8.93
CA PRO A 218 -13.14 -9.86 8.87
C PRO A 218 -13.51 -8.79 7.84
N LEU A 219 -12.69 -7.73 7.68
CA LEU A 219 -12.90 -6.69 6.68
C LEU A 219 -12.77 -7.26 5.26
N THR A 220 -11.76 -8.12 5.04
CA THR A 220 -11.54 -8.76 3.73
C THR A 220 -12.68 -9.72 3.39
N ARG A 221 -13.14 -10.52 4.36
CA ARG A 221 -14.28 -11.42 4.19
C ARG A 221 -15.56 -10.65 3.85
N LEU A 222 -15.84 -9.56 4.57
CA LEU A 222 -17.00 -8.71 4.29
C LEU A 222 -16.94 -8.09 2.89
N ALA A 223 -15.78 -7.56 2.51
CA ALA A 223 -15.56 -7.01 1.18
C ALA A 223 -15.73 -8.09 0.09
N TYR A 224 -15.22 -9.30 0.32
CA TYR A 224 -15.33 -10.41 -0.62
C TYR A 224 -16.80 -10.83 -0.84
N ARG A 225 -17.59 -10.95 0.22
CA ARG A 225 -19.03 -11.26 0.11
C ARG A 225 -19.81 -10.25 -0.73
N ARG A 226 -19.42 -8.97 -0.71
CA ARG A 226 -20.07 -7.92 -1.52
C ARG A 226 -19.84 -8.08 -3.02
N ILE A 227 -18.71 -8.66 -3.41
CA ILE A 227 -18.28 -8.74 -4.82
C ILE A 227 -18.26 -10.16 -5.39
N SER A 228 -18.48 -11.18 -4.56
CA SER A 228 -18.53 -12.59 -4.93
C SER A 228 -19.91 -13.20 -4.65
N ASN A 229 -20.03 -14.52 -4.80
CA ASN A 229 -21.18 -15.26 -4.32
C ASN A 229 -21.06 -15.56 -2.83
N ASP A 230 -22.14 -15.42 -2.06
CA ASP A 230 -22.16 -15.66 -0.61
C ASP A 230 -21.79 -17.10 -0.20
N ALA A 231 -21.80 -18.05 -1.17
CA ALA A 231 -21.41 -19.44 -0.95
C ALA A 231 -19.90 -19.66 -0.76
N GLU A 232 -19.08 -18.66 -1.01
CA GLU A 232 -17.62 -18.76 -0.92
C GLU A 232 -17.09 -18.09 0.35
N GLU A 233 -16.28 -18.80 1.12
CA GLU A 233 -15.65 -18.28 2.31
C GLU A 233 -14.17 -17.93 2.04
N LEU A 234 -13.83 -16.62 2.14
CA LEU A 234 -12.46 -16.14 2.07
C LEU A 234 -11.87 -16.01 3.48
N ARG A 235 -10.73 -16.65 3.70
CA ARG A 235 -9.97 -16.59 4.95
C ARG A 235 -8.54 -16.15 4.70
N LEU A 236 -8.05 -15.26 5.57
CA LEU A 236 -6.64 -14.87 5.64
C LEU A 236 -5.99 -15.67 6.77
N GLU A 237 -4.83 -16.25 6.50
CA GLU A 237 -4.03 -16.97 7.48
C GLU A 237 -2.59 -16.46 7.43
N TYR A 238 -2.08 -16.00 8.56
CA TYR A 238 -0.66 -15.70 8.67
C TYR A 238 0.13 -16.99 8.79
N ALA A 239 1.11 -17.17 7.92
CA ALA A 239 1.99 -18.32 7.88
C ALA A 239 3.40 -17.89 8.28
N PRO A 240 3.73 -17.89 9.57
CA PRO A 240 5.09 -17.60 10.03
C PRO A 240 6.05 -18.72 9.54
N SER A 241 7.28 -18.33 9.26
CA SER A 241 8.35 -19.30 8.90
C SER A 241 8.84 -20.09 10.12
N VAL A 242 8.41 -19.69 11.31
CA VAL A 242 8.81 -20.26 12.59
C VAL A 242 7.57 -20.53 13.43
N HIS A 243 7.43 -21.77 13.89
CA HIS A 243 6.40 -22.18 14.83
C HIS A 243 7.05 -22.36 16.22
N GLY A 244 7.01 -21.32 17.07
CA GLY A 244 7.62 -21.31 18.39
C GLY A 244 8.67 -20.21 18.55
N ASP A 245 9.73 -20.51 19.30
CA ASP A 245 10.79 -19.54 19.59
C ASP A 245 11.75 -19.35 18.39
N LEU A 246 11.82 -18.09 17.93
CA LEU A 246 12.68 -17.72 16.79
C LEU A 246 14.18 -17.95 17.07
N ALA A 247 14.63 -17.80 18.34
CA ALA A 247 16.03 -18.03 18.70
C ALA A 247 16.36 -19.52 18.56
N VAL A 248 15.49 -20.38 19.03
CA VAL A 248 15.66 -21.85 18.95
C VAL A 248 15.69 -22.28 17.47
N GLU A 249 14.76 -21.82 16.67
CA GLU A 249 14.70 -22.21 15.25
C GLU A 249 15.88 -21.65 14.43
N LEU A 250 16.33 -20.42 14.75
CA LEU A 250 17.52 -19.84 14.15
C LEU A 250 18.78 -20.67 14.48
N ALA A 251 18.93 -21.10 15.74
CA ALA A 251 20.04 -21.96 16.17
C ALA A 251 20.00 -23.31 15.46
N LYS A 252 18.84 -23.98 15.36
CA LYS A 252 18.67 -25.24 14.63
C LYS A 252 19.00 -25.11 13.15
N SER A 253 18.73 -23.97 12.53
CA SER A 253 18.97 -23.75 11.10
C SER A 253 20.44 -23.46 10.76
N ARG A 254 21.32 -23.21 11.76
CA ARG A 254 22.67 -22.66 11.60
C ARG A 254 23.55 -23.48 10.65
N ALA A 255 23.56 -24.80 10.77
CA ALA A 255 24.35 -25.67 9.88
C ALA A 255 23.91 -25.52 8.41
N ARG A 256 22.61 -25.51 8.17
CA ARG A 256 22.03 -25.36 6.82
C ARG A 256 22.25 -23.94 6.25
N GLU A 257 22.18 -22.92 7.10
CA GLU A 257 22.45 -21.54 6.71
C GLU A 257 23.87 -21.29 6.23
N ARG A 258 24.86 -21.98 6.86
CA ARG A 258 26.26 -21.95 6.41
C ARG A 258 26.41 -22.53 5.01
N VAL A 259 25.76 -23.65 4.71
CA VAL A 259 25.76 -24.27 3.38
C VAL A 259 25.09 -23.35 2.35
N LEU A 260 23.91 -22.82 2.66
CA LEU A 260 23.13 -21.98 1.76
C LEU A 260 23.54 -20.49 1.78
N ARG A 261 24.47 -20.10 2.65
CA ARG A 261 25.02 -18.75 2.81
C ARG A 261 23.94 -17.68 2.98
N SER A 262 22.86 -18.01 3.67
CA SER A 262 21.74 -17.11 3.89
C SER A 262 20.91 -17.50 5.10
N THR A 263 20.27 -16.52 5.75
CA THR A 263 19.33 -16.72 6.84
C THR A 263 18.06 -17.37 6.33
N LEU A 264 17.63 -18.46 6.96
CA LEU A 264 16.54 -19.32 6.48
C LEU A 264 15.20 -19.11 7.22
N VAL A 265 15.24 -18.58 8.43
CA VAL A 265 14.08 -18.42 9.30
C VAL A 265 13.92 -16.97 9.76
N GLY A 266 12.70 -16.56 10.03
CA GLY A 266 12.35 -15.21 10.51
C GLY A 266 11.35 -14.46 9.63
N PRO A 267 10.90 -13.27 10.03
CA PRO A 267 9.83 -12.50 9.37
C PRO A 267 10.02 -12.25 7.88
N HIS A 268 11.25 -12.26 7.39
CA HIS A 268 11.57 -12.12 5.96
C HIS A 268 11.20 -13.36 5.12
N ARG A 269 10.84 -14.48 5.76
CA ARG A 269 10.42 -15.74 5.13
C ARG A 269 8.92 -16.02 5.30
N ASP A 270 8.24 -15.29 6.16
CA ASP A 270 6.81 -15.48 6.42
C ASP A 270 5.95 -15.26 5.19
N ASP A 271 4.71 -15.70 5.28
CA ASP A 271 3.71 -15.48 4.23
C ASP A 271 2.33 -15.14 4.79
N LEU A 272 1.48 -14.62 3.93
CA LEU A 272 0.04 -14.46 4.13
C LEU A 272 -0.68 -15.39 3.17
N LYS A 273 -1.30 -16.45 3.69
CA LYS A 273 -2.08 -17.35 2.89
C LYS A 273 -3.49 -16.80 2.68
N LEU A 274 -3.96 -16.92 1.46
CA LEU A 274 -5.30 -16.55 1.03
C LEU A 274 -6.03 -17.84 0.68
N LEU A 275 -6.99 -18.21 1.51
CA LEU A 275 -7.73 -19.45 1.38
C LEU A 275 -9.17 -19.17 0.97
N LEU A 276 -9.63 -19.83 -0.07
CA LEU A 276 -11.01 -19.81 -0.55
C LEU A 276 -11.61 -21.20 -0.34
N ASN A 277 -12.63 -21.31 0.51
CA ASN A 277 -13.19 -22.60 0.94
C ASN A 277 -12.09 -23.58 1.38
N ASP A 278 -11.19 -23.09 2.27
CA ASP A 278 -10.02 -23.80 2.81
C ASP A 278 -8.96 -24.25 1.80
N LYS A 279 -9.09 -23.87 0.53
CA LYS A 279 -8.11 -24.16 -0.52
C LYS A 279 -7.30 -22.94 -0.89
N SER A 280 -6.04 -23.12 -1.26
CA SER A 280 -5.17 -22.03 -1.71
C SER A 280 -5.78 -21.30 -2.91
N ALA A 281 -6.13 -20.02 -2.73
CA ALA A 281 -6.66 -19.20 -3.80
C ALA A 281 -5.65 -19.01 -4.95
N ALA A 282 -4.34 -19.02 -4.65
CA ALA A 282 -3.30 -18.94 -5.66
C ALA A 282 -3.31 -20.13 -6.62
N GLN A 283 -3.52 -21.34 -6.10
CA GLN A 283 -3.47 -22.59 -6.85
C GLN A 283 -4.81 -22.96 -7.49
N PHE A 284 -5.89 -22.83 -6.74
CA PHE A 284 -7.20 -23.38 -7.11
C PHE A 284 -8.25 -22.33 -7.50
N GLY A 285 -8.00 -21.06 -7.20
CA GLY A 285 -8.94 -19.99 -7.55
C GLY A 285 -8.99 -19.74 -9.07
N SER A 286 -10.19 -19.52 -9.60
CA SER A 286 -10.37 -19.00 -10.97
C SER A 286 -9.80 -17.56 -11.09
N GLU A 287 -9.56 -17.09 -12.30
CA GLU A 287 -9.07 -15.73 -12.53
C GLU A 287 -10.05 -14.68 -11.98
N GLY A 288 -11.35 -14.90 -12.13
CA GLY A 288 -12.39 -14.06 -11.57
C GLY A 288 -12.35 -14.03 -10.03
N GLN A 289 -12.19 -15.19 -9.37
CA GLN A 289 -12.03 -15.28 -7.92
C GLN A 289 -10.76 -14.56 -7.45
N LYS A 290 -9.63 -14.74 -8.13
CA LYS A 290 -8.37 -14.05 -7.80
C LYS A 290 -8.51 -12.53 -7.90
N ARG A 291 -9.20 -12.03 -8.94
CA ARG A 291 -9.51 -10.59 -9.06
C ARG A 291 -10.41 -10.11 -7.92
N SER A 292 -11.47 -10.87 -7.59
CA SER A 292 -12.34 -10.54 -6.45
C SER A 292 -11.57 -10.47 -5.14
N ILE A 293 -10.66 -11.41 -4.88
CA ILE A 293 -9.82 -11.43 -3.66
C ILE A 293 -8.89 -10.22 -3.65
N ALA A 294 -8.26 -9.88 -4.77
CA ALA A 294 -7.37 -8.70 -4.86
C ALA A 294 -8.12 -7.41 -4.52
N VAL A 295 -9.28 -7.19 -5.13
CA VAL A 295 -10.13 -6.02 -4.85
C VAL A 295 -10.58 -6.02 -3.38
N SER A 296 -10.98 -7.17 -2.83
CA SER A 296 -11.42 -7.29 -1.43
C SER A 296 -10.32 -6.94 -0.43
N LEU A 297 -9.08 -7.35 -0.68
CA LEU A 297 -7.92 -6.98 0.14
C LEU A 297 -7.67 -5.48 0.13
N LYS A 298 -7.84 -4.82 -1.02
CA LYS A 298 -7.66 -3.38 -1.15
C LYS A 298 -8.82 -2.60 -0.49
N MET A 299 -10.05 -3.11 -0.62
CA MET A 299 -11.19 -2.57 0.13
C MET A 299 -10.98 -2.69 1.64
N ALA A 300 -10.54 -3.86 2.11
CA ALA A 300 -10.20 -4.07 3.52
C ALA A 300 -9.07 -3.17 4.01
N GLN A 301 -8.05 -2.93 3.17
CA GLN A 301 -6.98 -1.96 3.45
C GLN A 301 -7.55 -0.54 3.65
N ALA A 302 -8.44 -0.09 2.77
CA ALA A 302 -9.06 1.23 2.87
C ALA A 302 -9.93 1.35 4.15
N GLU A 303 -10.75 0.35 4.44
CA GLU A 303 -11.58 0.29 5.66
C GLU A 303 -10.72 0.26 6.94
N TYR A 304 -9.66 -0.51 6.95
CA TYR A 304 -8.72 -0.59 8.08
C TYR A 304 -8.06 0.78 8.36
N LEU A 305 -7.58 1.44 7.31
CA LEU A 305 -7.01 2.79 7.41
C LEU A 305 -8.05 3.81 7.88
N THR A 306 -9.28 3.74 7.37
CA THR A 306 -10.39 4.61 7.79
C THR A 306 -10.71 4.42 9.28
N GLY A 307 -10.82 3.17 9.74
CA GLY A 307 -11.12 2.86 11.13
C GLY A 307 -10.08 3.37 12.12
N LEU A 308 -8.80 3.39 11.73
CA LEU A 308 -7.71 3.89 12.58
C LEU A 308 -7.57 5.41 12.55
N ALA A 309 -7.79 6.01 11.38
CA ALA A 309 -7.57 7.44 11.18
C ALA A 309 -8.82 8.31 11.44
N GLY A 310 -10.00 7.68 11.48
CA GLY A 310 -11.28 8.38 11.50
C GLY A 310 -11.64 9.07 10.19
N ALA A 311 -10.84 8.89 9.13
CA ALA A 311 -11.01 9.50 7.82
C ALA A 311 -10.56 8.55 6.71
N PRO A 312 -11.26 8.52 5.55
CA PRO A 312 -10.89 7.66 4.45
C PRO A 312 -9.54 8.07 3.84
N PRO A 313 -8.74 7.11 3.36
CA PRO A 313 -7.57 7.40 2.53
C PRO A 313 -8.00 7.94 1.17
N ILE A 314 -7.09 8.60 0.46
CA ILE A 314 -7.27 8.90 -0.98
C ILE A 314 -7.29 7.58 -1.75
N LEU A 315 -8.33 7.35 -2.54
CA LEU A 315 -8.47 6.16 -3.37
C LEU A 315 -7.92 6.47 -4.77
N LEU A 316 -7.03 5.61 -5.25
CA LEU A 316 -6.43 5.70 -6.57
C LEU A 316 -6.89 4.46 -7.35
N ILE A 317 -7.64 4.63 -8.43
CA ILE A 317 -8.23 3.54 -9.23
C ILE A 317 -7.65 3.61 -10.63
N ASP A 318 -6.72 2.71 -10.95
CA ASP A 318 -5.99 2.72 -12.21
C ASP A 318 -6.51 1.65 -13.18
N ASP A 319 -7.38 2.07 -14.09
CA ASP A 319 -8.03 1.27 -15.17
C ASP A 319 -8.80 0.01 -14.70
N VAL A 320 -8.94 -0.20 -13.39
CA VAL A 320 -9.57 -1.41 -12.83
C VAL A 320 -11.06 -1.47 -13.12
N MET A 321 -11.74 -0.31 -13.20
CA MET A 321 -13.19 -0.28 -13.41
C MET A 321 -13.63 -0.89 -14.74
N GLY A 322 -12.82 -0.75 -15.78
CA GLY A 322 -13.05 -1.37 -17.09
C GLY A 322 -12.81 -2.88 -17.10
N GLU A 323 -11.95 -3.39 -16.21
CA GLU A 323 -11.63 -4.81 -16.10
C GLU A 323 -12.61 -5.60 -15.20
N LEU A 324 -13.44 -4.90 -14.42
CA LEU A 324 -14.42 -5.50 -13.52
C LEU A 324 -15.76 -5.68 -14.23
N ASP A 325 -16.40 -6.82 -14.01
CA ASP A 325 -17.81 -7.03 -14.37
C ASP A 325 -18.74 -6.13 -13.51
N ALA A 326 -20.01 -6.05 -13.92
CA ALA A 326 -20.99 -5.20 -13.23
C ALA A 326 -21.13 -5.53 -11.74
N LYS A 327 -21.11 -6.83 -11.37
CA LYS A 327 -21.23 -7.25 -9.98
C LYS A 327 -20.08 -6.74 -9.12
N ARG A 328 -18.84 -6.87 -9.59
CA ARG A 328 -17.64 -6.40 -8.87
C ARG A 328 -17.59 -4.89 -8.80
N ARG A 329 -17.98 -4.19 -9.88
CA ARG A 329 -18.11 -2.73 -9.86
C ARG A 329 -19.11 -2.27 -8.80
N ASN A 330 -20.30 -2.86 -8.78
CA ASN A 330 -21.34 -2.55 -7.80
C ASN A 330 -20.87 -2.86 -6.36
N GLY A 331 -20.10 -3.92 -6.15
CA GLY A 331 -19.53 -4.25 -4.85
C GLY A 331 -18.51 -3.23 -4.33
N LEU A 332 -17.86 -2.47 -5.22
CA LEU A 332 -16.94 -1.39 -4.87
C LEU A 332 -17.67 -0.08 -4.51
N MET A 333 -18.90 0.12 -5.03
CA MET A 333 -19.66 1.36 -4.83
C MET A 333 -19.81 1.78 -3.36
N PRO A 334 -20.14 0.90 -2.39
CA PRO A 334 -20.27 1.31 -0.99
C PRO A 334 -19.00 1.90 -0.39
N LEU A 335 -17.80 1.51 -0.87
CA LEU A 335 -16.54 2.13 -0.46
C LEU A 335 -16.40 3.54 -1.03
N LEU A 336 -16.74 3.71 -2.31
CA LEU A 336 -16.69 5.00 -3.00
C LEU A 336 -17.68 5.99 -2.40
N GLU A 337 -18.93 5.56 -2.16
CA GLU A 337 -19.97 6.35 -1.53
C GLU A 337 -19.58 6.83 -0.13
N ARG A 338 -19.04 5.94 0.71
CA ARG A 338 -18.54 6.32 2.03
C ARG A 338 -17.40 7.32 1.96
N SER A 339 -16.49 7.14 0.99
CA SER A 339 -15.42 8.12 0.75
C SER A 339 -16.00 9.48 0.39
N HIS A 340 -17.03 9.52 -0.47
CA HIS A 340 -17.72 10.74 -0.86
C HIS A 340 -18.45 11.40 0.31
N GLN A 341 -19.28 10.65 1.04
CA GLN A 341 -20.00 11.15 2.23
C GLN A 341 -19.07 11.74 3.29
N ALA A 342 -17.89 11.16 3.44
CA ALA A 342 -16.85 11.65 4.33
C ALA A 342 -16.02 12.79 3.72
N ARG A 343 -16.40 13.37 2.57
CA ARG A 343 -15.62 14.35 1.81
C ARG A 343 -14.20 13.88 1.50
N GLY A 344 -14.03 12.58 1.26
CA GLY A 344 -12.78 11.98 0.81
C GLY A 344 -12.46 12.32 -0.64
N GLN A 345 -11.40 11.76 -1.16
CA GLN A 345 -10.93 12.05 -2.51
C GLN A 345 -10.63 10.75 -3.26
N VAL A 346 -11.12 10.67 -4.49
CA VAL A 346 -10.93 9.52 -5.38
C VAL A 346 -10.37 10.01 -6.70
N PHE A 347 -9.30 9.42 -7.17
CA PHE A 347 -8.76 9.59 -8.51
C PHE A 347 -8.94 8.31 -9.30
N MET A 348 -9.57 8.41 -10.46
CA MET A 348 -9.85 7.28 -11.33
C MET A 348 -9.31 7.54 -12.73
N THR A 349 -8.63 6.56 -13.32
CA THR A 349 -8.24 6.63 -14.74
C THR A 349 -9.21 5.82 -15.59
N CYS A 350 -9.59 6.37 -16.73
CA CYS A 350 -10.45 5.73 -17.72
C CYS A 350 -9.98 6.05 -19.13
N THR A 351 -10.17 5.12 -20.06
CA THR A 351 -10.03 5.39 -21.50
C THR A 351 -11.34 5.88 -22.10
N GLU A 352 -12.46 5.38 -21.59
CA GLU A 352 -13.82 5.72 -21.98
C GLU A 352 -14.64 6.10 -20.75
N GLU A 353 -15.82 6.67 -20.94
CA GLU A 353 -16.73 7.03 -19.86
C GLU A 353 -17.40 5.78 -19.22
N THR A 354 -16.59 4.94 -18.57
CA THR A 354 -17.01 3.64 -17.99
C THR A 354 -17.26 3.68 -16.47
N TRP A 355 -17.39 4.87 -15.87
CA TRP A 355 -17.73 4.99 -14.45
C TRP A 355 -19.22 4.74 -14.19
N PRO A 356 -19.58 4.31 -12.97
CA PRO A 356 -20.98 4.18 -12.56
C PRO A 356 -21.76 5.50 -12.68
N SER A 357 -22.94 5.46 -13.28
CA SER A 357 -23.82 6.64 -13.49
C SER A 357 -24.18 7.34 -12.17
N GLU A 358 -24.20 6.61 -11.08
CA GLU A 358 -24.48 7.07 -9.72
C GLU A 358 -23.46 8.12 -9.24
N LEU A 359 -22.24 8.09 -9.74
CA LEU A 359 -21.20 9.08 -9.45
C LEU A 359 -21.31 10.34 -10.31
N GLY A 360 -22.25 10.39 -11.29
CA GLY A 360 -22.20 11.27 -12.45
C GLY A 360 -22.45 12.77 -12.22
N ARG A 361 -22.92 13.24 -11.06
CA ARG A 361 -23.29 14.66 -10.87
C ARG A 361 -22.22 15.53 -10.22
N GLU A 362 -21.18 14.94 -9.63
CA GLU A 362 -20.13 15.66 -8.89
C GLU A 362 -18.72 15.22 -9.31
N LEU A 363 -18.57 14.84 -10.58
CA LEU A 363 -17.27 14.38 -11.12
C LEU A 363 -16.47 15.59 -11.65
N HIS A 364 -15.26 15.75 -11.14
CA HIS A 364 -14.26 16.62 -11.77
C HIS A 364 -13.61 15.86 -12.93
N ARG A 365 -13.90 16.26 -14.15
CA ARG A 365 -13.38 15.63 -15.36
C ARG A 365 -12.07 16.30 -15.77
N TRP A 366 -11.10 15.47 -16.13
CA TRP A 366 -9.77 15.91 -16.55
C TRP A 366 -9.37 15.20 -17.82
N THR A 367 -9.00 15.95 -18.84
CA THR A 367 -8.40 15.39 -20.05
C THR A 367 -6.88 15.32 -19.90
N VAL A 368 -6.32 14.12 -20.14
CA VAL A 368 -4.88 13.85 -20.11
C VAL A 368 -4.40 13.61 -21.55
N HIS A 369 -3.50 14.46 -22.02
CA HIS A 369 -2.92 14.34 -23.35
C HIS A 369 -1.43 14.70 -23.32
N ALA A 370 -0.57 13.79 -23.81
CA ALA A 370 0.89 13.97 -23.97
C ALA A 370 1.59 14.61 -22.74
N GLY A 371 1.27 14.15 -21.53
CA GLY A 371 1.86 14.69 -20.29
C GLY A 371 1.34 16.08 -19.92
N SER A 372 0.15 16.44 -20.36
CA SER A 372 -0.60 17.60 -19.88
C SER A 372 -1.94 17.17 -19.28
N LEU A 373 -2.44 17.94 -18.29
CA LEU A 373 -3.71 17.73 -17.63
C LEU A 373 -4.53 19.01 -17.74
N ARG A 374 -5.77 18.92 -18.23
CA ARG A 374 -6.69 20.07 -18.35
C ARG A 374 -8.04 19.69 -17.74
N SER A 375 -8.64 20.60 -17.00
CA SER A 375 -10.04 20.45 -16.56
C SER A 375 -10.95 20.45 -17.79
N SER A 376 -11.85 19.47 -17.84
CA SER A 376 -12.93 19.41 -18.84
C SER A 376 -14.21 19.89 -18.20
N PRO A 377 -15.08 20.60 -18.94
CA PRO A 377 -16.36 21.09 -18.45
C PRO A 377 -17.32 19.97 -18.03
#